data_df6eb1c6c0d48b12a4535b14d25c0cb5
#
_entry.id   df6eb1c6c0d48b12a4535b14d25c0cb5
#
_cell.length_a   1.000
_cell.length_b   1.000
_cell.length_c   1.000
_cell.angle_alpha   90.00
_cell.angle_beta   90.00
_cell.angle_gamma   90.00
#
_symmetry.space_group_name_H-M   'P 1'
#
loop_
_entity.id
_entity.type
_entity.pdbx_description
1 polymer ?
#
loop_
_entity_poly.entity_id
_entity_poly.type
_entity_poly.pdbx_seq_one_letter_code
_entity_poly.pdbx_strand_id
1 'polypeptide(L)'
;MNKILTVLLLSAFAVSAHAAPKQGDNEKSAALLAGRSGKTVHLYDYETPDGTYSASLYPSSVKNLGNGWYSTVTLHQPARAGKHAHMLILDWVHCQEPKQSVMSAIALFGKNGKLEERADIHDYDSPEKMPQEVIEQVQKEDSEEAMHSGKMVETVCRRVK
;
A
#
# COMPACT_ATOMS: atom_id res chain seq x y z
N MET A 1 -13.18 23.84 0.77
CA MET A 1 -13.07 23.78 2.25
C MET A 1 -13.56 22.41 2.70
N ASN A 2 -12.70 21.38 2.61
CA ASN A 2 -13.09 20.01 2.97
C ASN A 2 -12.21 19.51 4.11
N LYS A 3 -12.82 19.40 5.30
CA LYS A 3 -12.19 18.97 6.55
C LYS A 3 -12.38 17.45 6.81
N ILE A 4 -12.55 16.63 5.79
CA ILE A 4 -13.02 15.25 5.97
C ILE A 4 -11.90 14.20 5.81
N LEU A 5 -10.78 14.53 5.17
CA LEU A 5 -9.75 13.55 4.83
C LEU A 5 -8.83 13.12 5.98
N THR A 6 -8.82 13.89 7.07
CA THR A 6 -7.89 13.67 8.20
C THR A 6 -8.27 12.50 9.10
N VAL A 7 -9.50 11.99 9.01
CA VAL A 7 -10.04 11.05 10.00
C VAL A 7 -9.77 9.59 9.63
N LEU A 8 -9.63 9.26 8.35
CA LEU A 8 -9.57 7.85 7.90
C LEU A 8 -8.21 7.18 8.11
N LEU A 9 -7.10 7.88 7.91
CA LEU A 9 -5.78 7.31 8.18
C LEU A 9 -5.48 7.14 9.67
N LEU A 10 -6.06 7.98 10.52
CA LEU A 10 -5.88 7.89 11.98
C LEU A 10 -6.83 6.88 12.64
N SER A 11 -7.99 6.61 12.05
CA SER A 11 -8.95 5.65 12.63
C SER A 11 -8.58 4.19 12.39
N ALA A 12 -7.81 3.87 11.36
CA ALA A 12 -7.31 2.51 11.12
C ALA A 12 -6.29 2.05 12.19
N PHE A 13 -5.66 2.97 12.91
CA PHE A 13 -4.67 2.67 13.94
C PHE A 13 -5.24 2.50 15.36
N ALA A 14 -6.54 2.65 15.55
CA ALA A 14 -7.15 2.57 16.88
C ALA A 14 -7.61 1.16 17.26
N VAL A 15 -7.47 0.16 16.40
CA VAL A 15 -7.92 -1.21 16.69
C VAL A 15 -6.73 -2.15 16.62
N SER A 16 -6.19 -2.47 17.76
CA SER A 16 -5.90 -3.85 18.12
C SER A 16 -4.76 -4.00 19.10
N ALA A 17 -5.14 -4.24 20.29
CA ALA A 17 -4.36 -5.04 21.22
C ALA A 17 -4.12 -6.45 20.64
N HIS A 18 -2.86 -6.77 20.43
CA HIS A 18 -2.23 -8.09 20.61
C HIS A 18 -3.02 -9.35 20.19
N ALA A 19 -3.25 -9.55 18.91
CA ALA A 19 -3.42 -10.90 18.39
C ALA A 19 -2.03 -11.47 18.02
N ALA A 20 -1.76 -12.73 18.40
CA ALA A 20 -0.56 -13.42 17.95
C ALA A 20 -0.49 -13.45 16.42
N PRO A 21 0.69 -13.26 15.79
CA PRO A 21 0.81 -13.21 14.34
C PRO A 21 0.28 -14.50 13.73
N LYS A 22 -0.72 -14.38 12.85
CA LYS A 22 -1.21 -15.49 12.04
C LYS A 22 -0.16 -15.83 10.96
N GLN A 23 -0.18 -17.04 10.43
CA GLN A 23 0.79 -17.50 9.42
C GLN A 23 0.86 -16.56 8.20
N GLY A 24 -0.26 -15.97 7.76
CA GLY A 24 -0.31 -14.97 6.69
C GLY A 24 0.43 -13.66 7.02
N ASP A 25 0.55 -13.28 8.29
CA ASP A 25 1.27 -12.08 8.71
C ASP A 25 2.76 -12.14 8.34
N ASN A 26 3.33 -13.33 8.30
CA ASN A 26 4.74 -13.53 7.93
C ASN A 26 4.95 -13.35 6.42
N GLU A 27 3.98 -13.77 5.59
CA GLU A 27 4.08 -13.65 4.12
C GLU A 27 3.93 -12.19 3.67
N LYS A 28 2.97 -11.45 4.20
CA LYS A 28 2.81 -10.01 3.94
C LYS A 28 4.02 -9.23 4.46
N SER A 29 4.55 -9.56 5.64
CA SER A 29 5.76 -8.96 6.17
C SER A 29 6.96 -9.23 5.27
N ALA A 30 7.13 -10.48 4.85
CA ALA A 30 8.19 -10.84 3.93
C ALA A 30 8.03 -10.11 2.58
N ALA A 31 6.81 -9.96 2.06
CA ALA A 31 6.52 -9.22 0.83
C ALA A 31 6.85 -7.73 0.97
N LEU A 32 6.45 -7.07 2.08
CA LEU A 32 6.78 -5.67 2.36
C LEU A 32 8.30 -5.43 2.44
N LEU A 33 9.04 -6.39 2.97
CA LEU A 33 10.49 -6.26 3.19
C LEU A 33 11.31 -6.81 2.02
N ALA A 34 10.73 -7.69 1.20
CA ALA A 34 11.37 -8.23 0.01
C ALA A 34 11.27 -7.24 -1.17
N GLY A 35 12.24 -7.29 -2.06
CA GLY A 35 12.18 -6.52 -3.31
C GLY A 35 12.49 -5.04 -3.20
N ARG A 36 12.90 -4.54 -2.03
CA ARG A 36 13.34 -3.14 -1.82
C ARG A 36 14.75 -2.86 -2.35
N SER A 37 15.16 -3.54 -3.38
CA SER A 37 16.48 -3.35 -3.97
C SER A 37 16.38 -2.51 -5.25
N GLY A 38 17.37 -1.65 -5.45
CA GLY A 38 17.50 -0.88 -6.67
C GLY A 38 16.77 0.46 -6.65
N LYS A 39 16.64 1.04 -7.84
CA LYS A 39 16.04 2.36 -8.02
C LYS A 39 14.52 2.28 -7.97
N THR A 40 13.91 3.24 -7.31
CA THR A 40 12.46 3.46 -7.35
C THR A 40 12.05 4.22 -8.60
N VAL A 41 10.78 4.08 -8.98
CA VAL A 41 10.12 4.88 -10.02
C VAL A 41 9.11 5.78 -9.34
N HIS A 42 9.29 7.10 -9.48
CA HIS A 42 8.35 8.07 -8.95
C HIS A 42 6.97 7.88 -9.58
N LEU A 43 5.93 7.89 -8.75
CA LEU A 43 4.54 7.79 -9.18
C LEU A 43 3.83 9.13 -9.11
N TYR A 44 3.74 9.72 -7.92
CA TYR A 44 3.03 10.97 -7.64
C TYR A 44 3.46 11.57 -6.30
N ASP A 45 3.12 12.85 -6.13
CA ASP A 45 3.17 13.53 -4.85
C ASP A 45 1.74 13.78 -4.36
N TYR A 46 1.55 13.81 -3.04
CA TYR A 46 0.25 14.04 -2.44
C TYR A 46 0.39 14.82 -1.12
N GLU A 47 -0.67 15.55 -0.78
CA GLU A 47 -0.71 16.36 0.42
C GLU A 47 -1.49 15.64 1.52
N THR A 48 -0.95 15.71 2.73
CA THR A 48 -1.62 15.28 3.95
C THR A 48 -1.61 16.44 4.95
N PRO A 49 -2.38 16.38 6.03
CA PRO A 49 -2.27 17.37 7.11
C PRO A 49 -0.87 17.50 7.71
N ASP A 50 -0.09 16.44 7.63
CA ASP A 50 1.29 16.40 8.14
C ASP A 50 2.33 16.86 7.11
N GLY A 51 1.91 17.18 5.88
CA GLY A 51 2.75 17.71 4.81
C GLY A 51 2.68 16.94 3.50
N THR A 52 3.57 17.31 2.58
CA THR A 52 3.71 16.67 1.27
C THR A 52 4.46 15.34 1.39
N TYR A 53 3.97 14.32 0.70
CA TYR A 53 4.59 13.02 0.55
C TYR A 53 4.85 12.71 -0.92
N SER A 54 5.88 11.93 -1.18
CA SER A 54 6.21 11.39 -2.50
C SER A 54 6.06 9.88 -2.49
N ALA A 55 5.25 9.36 -3.41
CA ALA A 55 5.07 7.93 -3.62
C ALA A 55 5.94 7.42 -4.76
N SER A 56 6.63 6.33 -4.54
CA SER A 56 7.52 5.70 -5.54
C SER A 56 7.37 4.18 -5.50
N LEU A 57 7.38 3.55 -6.67
CA LEU A 57 7.31 2.09 -6.82
C LEU A 57 8.72 1.49 -6.77
N TYR A 58 8.88 0.36 -6.09
CA TYR A 58 10.03 -0.54 -6.26
C TYR A 58 9.74 -1.55 -7.40
N PRO A 59 10.31 -1.39 -8.60
CA PRO A 59 10.05 -2.32 -9.71
C PRO A 59 10.44 -3.77 -9.41
N SER A 60 11.46 -3.96 -8.58
CA SER A 60 11.93 -5.27 -8.14
C SER A 60 10.98 -5.99 -7.19
N SER A 61 9.99 -5.28 -6.63
CA SER A 61 8.97 -5.87 -5.75
C SER A 61 7.78 -6.47 -6.50
N VAL A 62 7.64 -6.18 -7.80
CA VAL A 62 6.51 -6.67 -8.59
C VAL A 62 6.60 -8.18 -8.76
N LYS A 63 5.60 -8.91 -8.25
CA LYS A 63 5.52 -10.38 -8.32
C LYS A 63 4.17 -10.79 -8.88
N ASN A 64 4.18 -11.77 -9.77
CA ASN A 64 2.96 -12.38 -10.29
C ASN A 64 2.33 -13.28 -9.20
N LEU A 65 1.04 -13.07 -8.93
CA LEU A 65 0.24 -13.85 -7.99
C LEU A 65 -0.70 -14.84 -8.69
N GLY A 66 -0.80 -14.79 -10.03
CA GLY A 66 -1.75 -15.54 -10.83
C GLY A 66 -2.99 -14.74 -11.22
N ASN A 67 -3.76 -15.25 -12.17
CA ASN A 67 -5.06 -14.71 -12.60
C ASN A 67 -5.10 -13.18 -12.84
N GLY A 68 -4.00 -12.62 -13.37
CA GLY A 68 -3.89 -11.19 -13.64
C GLY A 68 -3.55 -10.32 -12.42
N TRP A 69 -3.37 -10.92 -11.24
CA TRP A 69 -2.95 -10.23 -10.04
C TRP A 69 -1.44 -10.18 -9.86
N TYR A 70 -0.96 -9.06 -9.33
CA TYR A 70 0.44 -8.82 -8.99
C TYR A 70 0.51 -8.17 -7.62
N SER A 71 1.50 -8.53 -6.81
CA SER A 71 1.87 -7.74 -5.64
C SER A 71 2.94 -6.74 -5.99
N THR A 72 2.94 -5.61 -5.31
CA THR A 72 3.97 -4.57 -5.43
C THR A 72 4.16 -3.82 -4.13
N VAL A 73 5.33 -3.23 -3.94
CA VAL A 73 5.63 -2.39 -2.78
C VAL A 73 5.91 -0.97 -3.25
N THR A 74 5.20 -0.02 -2.65
CA THR A 74 5.44 1.41 -2.83
C THR A 74 6.12 2.00 -1.60
N LEU A 75 6.99 2.97 -1.84
CA LEU A 75 7.68 3.76 -0.85
C LEU A 75 7.04 5.15 -0.79
N HIS A 76 6.60 5.54 0.39
CA HIS A 76 6.06 6.86 0.67
C HIS A 76 7.01 7.60 1.61
N GLN A 77 7.55 8.72 1.14
CA GLN A 77 8.52 9.52 1.88
C GLN A 77 7.97 10.93 2.10
N PRO A 78 7.96 11.45 3.34
CA PRO A 78 7.61 12.84 3.57
C PRO A 78 8.68 13.76 2.98
N ALA A 79 8.26 14.85 2.35
CA ALA A 79 9.16 15.89 1.84
C ALA A 79 9.92 16.59 2.97
N ARG A 80 9.35 16.61 4.18
CA ARG A 80 10.00 17.08 5.41
C ARG A 80 10.02 15.96 6.44
N ALA A 81 11.08 15.91 7.25
CA ALA A 81 11.20 14.90 8.29
C ALA A 81 10.04 15.01 9.31
N GLY A 82 9.10 14.09 9.22
CA GLY A 82 7.97 13.94 10.13
C GLY A 82 8.27 12.99 11.30
N LYS A 83 7.21 12.46 11.93
CA LYS A 83 7.31 11.45 13.00
C LYS A 83 8.00 10.19 12.48
N HIS A 84 7.57 9.73 11.30
CA HIS A 84 8.14 8.58 10.62
C HIS A 84 9.04 9.04 9.47
N ALA A 85 10.12 8.30 9.17
CA ALA A 85 11.02 8.64 8.09
C ALA A 85 10.49 8.21 6.73
N HIS A 86 9.77 7.07 6.67
CA HIS A 86 9.12 6.57 5.47
C HIS A 86 8.08 5.50 5.80
N MET A 87 7.22 5.24 4.85
CA MET A 87 6.21 4.21 4.90
C MET A 87 6.35 3.30 3.69
N LEU A 88 6.16 2.01 3.87
CA LEU A 88 5.99 1.05 2.79
C LEU A 88 4.56 0.58 2.75
N ILE A 89 4.00 0.49 1.56
CA ILE A 89 2.67 -0.06 1.31
C ILE A 89 2.81 -1.26 0.39
N LEU A 90 2.20 -2.37 0.78
CA LEU A 90 2.01 -3.55 -0.05
C LEU A 90 0.65 -3.43 -0.73
N ASP A 91 0.67 -3.37 -2.04
CA ASP A 91 -0.54 -3.34 -2.87
C ASP A 91 -0.68 -4.63 -3.68
N TRP A 92 -1.92 -5.03 -3.91
CA TRP A 92 -2.30 -6.00 -4.92
C TRP A 92 -2.91 -5.28 -6.10
N VAL A 93 -2.42 -5.56 -7.30
CA VAL A 93 -2.79 -4.88 -8.54
C VAL A 93 -3.32 -5.91 -9.53
N HIS A 94 -4.53 -5.69 -10.03
CA HIS A 94 -5.13 -6.49 -11.10
C HIS A 94 -4.94 -5.81 -12.45
N CYS A 95 -4.30 -6.49 -13.39
CA CYS A 95 -3.96 -5.93 -14.69
C CYS A 95 -4.87 -6.35 -15.84
N GLN A 96 -5.88 -7.18 -15.58
CA GLN A 96 -6.96 -7.49 -16.51
C GLN A 96 -8.14 -6.55 -16.26
N GLU A 97 -9.02 -6.36 -17.23
CA GLU A 97 -10.20 -5.49 -17.05
C GLU A 97 -11.27 -6.16 -16.17
N PRO A 98 -11.83 -5.45 -15.18
CA PRO A 98 -11.48 -4.09 -14.78
C PRO A 98 -10.14 -4.04 -14.03
N LYS A 99 -9.28 -3.08 -14.40
CA LYS A 99 -8.02 -2.85 -13.67
C LYS A 99 -8.32 -2.23 -12.33
N GLN A 100 -7.65 -2.74 -11.29
CA GLN A 100 -7.88 -2.29 -9.92
C GLN A 100 -6.67 -2.52 -9.02
N SER A 101 -6.65 -1.90 -7.86
CA SER A 101 -5.67 -2.16 -6.80
C SER A 101 -6.33 -2.24 -5.45
N VAL A 102 -5.71 -2.97 -4.54
CA VAL A 102 -6.14 -3.10 -3.15
C VAL A 102 -4.91 -3.00 -2.26
N MET A 103 -4.94 -2.06 -1.32
CA MET A 103 -3.91 -1.95 -0.29
C MET A 103 -4.03 -3.15 0.65
N SER A 104 -2.94 -3.87 0.87
CA SER A 104 -2.93 -5.11 1.66
C SER A 104 -2.26 -4.94 3.03
N ALA A 105 -1.17 -4.19 3.11
CA ALA A 105 -0.47 -3.95 4.37
C ALA A 105 0.33 -2.65 4.31
N ILE A 106 0.59 -2.08 5.49
CA ILE A 106 1.41 -0.89 5.69
C ILE A 106 2.51 -1.18 6.71
N ALA A 107 3.69 -0.61 6.50
CA ALA A 107 4.79 -0.62 7.47
C ALA A 107 5.36 0.79 7.62
N LEU A 108 5.47 1.27 8.85
CA LEU A 108 6.03 2.56 9.20
C LEU A 108 7.45 2.39 9.74
N PHE A 109 8.36 3.19 9.25
CA PHE A 109 9.77 3.16 9.64
C PHE A 109 10.17 4.50 10.25
N GLY A 110 10.85 4.44 11.38
CA GLY A 110 11.41 5.62 12.03
C GLY A 110 12.60 6.20 11.27
N LYS A 111 13.06 7.36 11.75
CA LYS A 111 14.24 8.07 11.20
C LYS A 111 15.52 7.26 11.23
N ASN A 112 15.60 6.27 12.11
CA ASN A 112 16.71 5.33 12.24
C ASN A 112 16.61 4.14 11.29
N GLY A 113 15.59 4.10 10.42
CA GLY A 113 15.31 3.01 9.49
C GLY A 113 14.76 1.74 10.14
N LYS A 114 14.42 1.78 11.44
CA LYS A 114 13.81 0.62 12.12
C LYS A 114 12.30 0.62 11.91
N LEU A 115 11.74 -0.56 11.76
CA LEU A 115 10.30 -0.78 11.73
C LEU A 115 9.72 -0.36 13.09
N GLU A 116 8.79 0.59 13.09
CA GLU A 116 8.10 1.08 14.28
C GLU A 116 6.71 0.48 14.41
N GLU A 117 6.01 0.35 13.29
CA GLU A 117 4.64 -0.13 13.27
C GLU A 117 4.36 -0.87 11.97
N ARG A 118 3.46 -1.84 12.03
CA ARG A 118 2.93 -2.55 10.88
C ARG A 118 1.44 -2.83 11.09
N ALA A 119 0.66 -2.68 10.04
CA ALA A 119 -0.75 -3.02 10.02
C ALA A 119 -1.10 -3.77 8.73
N ASP A 120 -1.89 -4.84 8.86
CA ASP A 120 -2.59 -5.45 7.75
C ASP A 120 -3.93 -4.73 7.57
N ILE A 121 -4.26 -4.37 6.33
CA ILE A 121 -5.49 -3.62 6.02
C ILE A 121 -6.71 -4.55 6.02
N HIS A 122 -6.48 -5.82 5.73
CA HIS A 122 -7.51 -6.87 5.74
C HIS A 122 -6.88 -8.23 6.06
N ASP A 123 -7.72 -9.19 6.46
CA ASP A 123 -7.29 -10.55 6.88
C ASP A 123 -7.08 -11.53 5.71
N TYR A 124 -7.26 -11.11 4.46
CA TYR A 124 -7.06 -11.98 3.30
C TYR A 124 -5.58 -12.15 2.98
N ASP A 125 -5.16 -13.40 2.74
CA ASP A 125 -3.77 -13.76 2.40
C ASP A 125 -3.45 -13.58 0.92
N SER A 126 -4.49 -13.55 0.07
CA SER A 126 -4.34 -13.36 -1.38
C SER A 126 -5.57 -12.65 -1.96
N PRO A 127 -5.39 -11.93 -3.08
CA PRO A 127 -6.51 -11.22 -3.71
C PRO A 127 -7.61 -12.17 -4.22
N GLU A 128 -7.27 -13.40 -4.59
CA GLU A 128 -8.23 -14.40 -5.06
C GLU A 128 -9.22 -14.86 -3.98
N LYS A 129 -8.81 -14.77 -2.71
CA LYS A 129 -9.67 -15.10 -1.57
C LYS A 129 -10.58 -13.96 -1.15
N MET A 130 -10.33 -12.76 -1.68
CA MET A 130 -11.09 -11.56 -1.32
C MET A 130 -12.41 -11.51 -2.10
N PRO A 131 -13.58 -11.42 -1.42
CA PRO A 131 -14.85 -11.20 -2.10
C PRO A 131 -14.86 -9.92 -2.91
N GLN A 132 -15.51 -9.94 -4.08
CA GLN A 132 -15.57 -8.76 -4.97
C GLN A 132 -16.20 -7.56 -4.28
N GLU A 133 -17.18 -7.77 -3.42
CA GLU A 133 -17.86 -6.72 -2.63
C GLU A 133 -16.87 -5.98 -1.70
N VAL A 134 -15.91 -6.71 -1.13
CA VAL A 134 -14.86 -6.12 -0.27
C VAL A 134 -13.89 -5.28 -1.11
N ILE A 135 -13.50 -5.76 -2.29
CA ILE A 135 -12.67 -5.01 -3.23
C ILE A 135 -13.36 -3.70 -3.63
N GLU A 136 -14.65 -3.77 -3.98
CA GLU A 136 -15.45 -2.60 -4.35
C GLU A 136 -15.63 -1.62 -3.19
N GLN A 137 -15.79 -2.11 -1.97
CA GLN A 137 -15.89 -1.27 -0.78
C GLN A 137 -14.60 -0.51 -0.52
N VAL A 138 -13.45 -1.19 -0.54
CA VAL A 138 -12.13 -0.55 -0.38
C VAL A 138 -11.93 0.52 -1.45
N GLN A 139 -12.28 0.24 -2.70
CA GLN A 139 -12.14 1.21 -3.80
C GLN A 139 -13.06 2.43 -3.66
N LYS A 140 -14.24 2.29 -3.06
CA LYS A 140 -15.16 3.42 -2.82
C LYS A 140 -14.68 4.33 -1.70
N GLU A 141 -14.08 3.75 -0.67
CA GLU A 141 -13.50 4.50 0.45
C GLU A 141 -12.26 5.29 0.00
N ASP A 142 -11.55 4.78 -0.99
CA ASP A 142 -10.36 5.39 -1.60
C ASP A 142 -10.68 6.35 -2.75
N SER A 143 -11.88 6.90 -2.88
CA SER A 143 -12.30 7.65 -4.08
C SER A 143 -11.47 8.91 -4.38
N GLU A 144 -10.82 9.53 -3.40
CA GLU A 144 -9.82 10.59 -3.64
C GLU A 144 -8.41 10.02 -3.90
N GLU A 145 -8.10 8.86 -3.37
CA GLU A 145 -6.88 8.10 -3.69
C GLU A 145 -7.00 7.37 -5.03
N ALA A 146 -8.19 7.26 -5.62
CA ALA A 146 -8.42 6.58 -6.89
C ALA A 146 -7.58 7.17 -8.05
N MET A 147 -7.32 8.48 -8.05
CA MET A 147 -6.39 9.10 -9.01
C MET A 147 -4.95 8.64 -8.79
N HIS A 148 -4.55 8.44 -7.55
CA HIS A 148 -3.20 8.02 -7.16
C HIS A 148 -2.99 6.53 -7.43
N SER A 149 -3.96 5.70 -7.08
CA SER A 149 -3.95 4.26 -7.36
C SER A 149 -3.93 3.98 -8.87
N GLY A 150 -4.62 4.77 -9.68
CA GLY A 150 -4.64 4.65 -11.13
C GLY A 150 -3.25 4.72 -11.78
N LYS A 151 -2.39 5.64 -11.32
CA LYS A 151 -1.02 5.76 -11.85
C LYS A 151 -0.13 4.58 -11.45
N MET A 152 -0.30 4.04 -10.24
CA MET A 152 0.37 2.83 -9.79
C MET A 152 -0.06 1.63 -10.65
N VAL A 153 -1.37 1.42 -10.80
CA VAL A 153 -1.95 0.34 -11.63
C VAL A 153 -1.42 0.42 -13.07
N GLU A 154 -1.46 1.59 -13.68
CA GLU A 154 -0.92 1.80 -15.04
C GLU A 154 0.56 1.45 -15.11
N THR A 155 1.35 1.91 -14.14
CA THR A 155 2.81 1.69 -14.11
C THR A 155 3.15 0.22 -13.93
N VAL A 156 2.47 -0.50 -13.03
CA VAL A 156 2.67 -1.93 -12.82
C VAL A 156 2.23 -2.70 -14.06
N CYS A 157 1.01 -2.48 -14.57
CA CYS A 157 0.46 -3.25 -15.67
C CYS A 157 1.17 -3.03 -17.01
N ARG A 158 1.86 -1.90 -17.18
CA ARG A 158 2.72 -1.68 -18.36
C ARG A 158 4.00 -2.50 -18.30
N ARG A 159 4.50 -2.81 -17.10
CA ARG A 159 5.75 -3.56 -16.91
C ARG A 159 5.60 -5.07 -17.05
N VAL A 160 4.41 -5.60 -16.82
CA VAL A 160 4.15 -7.03 -16.80
C VAL A 160 3.54 -7.56 -18.10
N LYS A 161 3.35 -6.67 -19.09
CA LYS A 161 3.03 -7.03 -20.47
C LYS A 161 4.27 -7.52 -21.20
#